data_e02178d0f8a6a8e56477aafe0210c854
#
_entry.id   e02178d0f8a6a8e56477aafe0210c854
#
_cell.length_a   1.000
_cell.length_b   1.000
_cell.length_c   1.000
_cell.angle_alpha   90.00
_cell.angle_beta   90.00
_cell.angle_gamma   90.00
#
_symmetry.space_group_name_H-M   'P 1'
#
loop_
_entity.id
_entity.type
_entity.pdbx_description
1 polymer ?
#
loop_
_entity_poly.entity_id
_entity_poly.type
_entity_poly.pdbx_seq_one_letter_code
_entity_poly.pdbx_strand_id
1 'polypeptide(L)'
;MTKLLIVNQPLNNRGDEAAHKALIRTLLKEIVNVEIRVLFVDCYSPDGMRQFAVKSPQVKYINITSFWWHSQIGPGALRNGRYFLWNIHPTTHDIKKQYKWADYVICAPGGICMGGFQDWNHLYFLQWAKYCHKPLIYFARSLGPFPTETSDNILFKKKSIEMLRYFSFLSIRDLESERILNELHVSIPYLSTVDTAFLETPNVDLPYELEQLTRGKKYIIFVPNLLLWHYAYKNKGTKEQLIDFYTKIIKITLESHSDCSILMLPQTFDNTNEDENDINFFREIANKVNDQRVMIIADCYSSDIQQTLIKSTCFLIGARYHSIVFAINQGIPFIALNYEHKMEGLLNKLNISNCGISLKNIFRDADSLLENFKEKIININKTCYMNYTLAKDVSYSNFEIMKKKFNL
;
A
#
# COMPACT_ATOMS: atom_id res chain seq x y z
N MET A 1 -6.68 27.23 13.46
CA MET A 1 -7.06 25.81 13.34
C MET A 1 -6.84 25.40 11.89
N THR A 2 -5.89 24.50 11.67
CA THR A 2 -5.54 24.01 10.33
C THR A 2 -6.55 22.98 9.86
N LYS A 3 -7.02 23.09 8.62
CA LYS A 3 -8.05 22.22 8.03
C LYS A 3 -7.44 21.40 6.89
N LEU A 4 -7.34 20.08 7.08
CA LEU A 4 -6.76 19.16 6.12
C LEU A 4 -7.84 18.26 5.51
N LEU A 5 -7.87 18.17 4.19
CA LEU A 5 -8.71 17.22 3.46
C LEU A 5 -7.82 16.13 2.86
N ILE A 6 -8.03 14.89 3.28
CA ILE A 6 -7.35 13.72 2.70
C ILE A 6 -8.28 13.10 1.67
N VAL A 7 -7.76 12.83 0.48
CA VAL A 7 -8.50 12.24 -0.66
C VAL A 7 -7.76 11.02 -1.20
N ASN A 8 -8.46 10.16 -1.93
CA ASN A 8 -7.89 8.97 -2.57
C ASN A 8 -7.29 7.95 -1.58
N GLN A 9 -7.97 7.71 -0.46
CA GLN A 9 -7.54 6.76 0.57
C GLN A 9 -8.33 5.46 0.47
N PRO A 10 -7.73 4.35 0.02
CA PRO A 10 -8.30 3.01 0.19
C PRO A 10 -8.05 2.49 1.61
N LEU A 11 -8.96 1.66 2.15
CA LEU A 11 -8.81 0.99 3.46
C LEU A 11 -9.07 -0.53 3.42
N ASN A 12 -9.31 -1.11 2.25
CA ASN A 12 -9.52 -2.56 2.07
C ASN A 12 -8.23 -3.37 2.11
N ASN A 13 -7.09 -2.70 2.01
CA ASN A 13 -5.74 -3.28 2.10
C ASN A 13 -5.09 -2.85 3.41
N ARG A 14 -4.54 -3.80 4.16
CA ARG A 14 -3.91 -3.55 5.47
C ARG A 14 -2.70 -2.63 5.38
N GLY A 15 -2.01 -2.64 4.25
CA GLY A 15 -0.89 -1.74 4.02
C GLY A 15 -1.31 -0.29 3.82
N ASP A 16 -2.31 -0.06 2.98
CA ASP A 16 -2.85 1.30 2.77
C ASP A 16 -3.49 1.83 4.06
N GLU A 17 -4.11 0.96 4.86
CA GLU A 17 -4.60 1.29 6.20
C GLU A 17 -3.46 1.71 7.14
N ALA A 18 -2.33 0.97 7.15
CA ALA A 18 -1.18 1.31 8.00
C ALA A 18 -0.60 2.67 7.63
N ALA A 19 -0.39 2.93 6.35
CA ALA A 19 0.11 4.21 5.85
C ALA A 19 -0.85 5.38 6.21
N HIS A 20 -2.16 5.14 6.09
CA HIS A 20 -3.20 6.09 6.49
C HIS A 20 -3.18 6.41 7.98
N LYS A 21 -3.19 5.37 8.82
CA LYS A 21 -3.16 5.54 10.28
C LYS A 21 -1.91 6.28 10.74
N ALA A 22 -0.75 5.88 10.22
CA ALA A 22 0.51 6.49 10.54
C ALA A 22 0.52 7.98 10.16
N LEU A 23 0.03 8.35 8.98
CA LEU A 23 -0.09 9.74 8.56
C LEU A 23 -1.02 10.53 9.49
N ILE A 24 -2.25 10.06 9.71
CA ILE A 24 -3.24 10.79 10.52
C ILE A 24 -2.77 10.94 11.96
N ARG A 25 -2.26 9.88 12.59
CA ARG A 25 -1.76 9.94 13.97
C ARG A 25 -0.57 10.91 14.10
N THR A 26 0.32 10.92 13.10
CA THR A 26 1.42 11.89 13.06
C THR A 26 0.90 13.32 12.88
N LEU A 27 -0.06 13.55 11.98
CA LEU A 27 -0.68 14.88 11.81
C LEU A 27 -1.35 15.37 13.11
N LEU A 28 -2.08 14.48 13.82
CA LEU A 28 -2.73 14.81 15.08
C LEU A 28 -1.74 15.13 16.21
N LYS A 29 -0.60 14.45 16.22
CA LYS A 29 0.46 14.63 17.22
C LYS A 29 1.27 15.90 16.99
N GLU A 30 1.61 16.19 15.74
CA GLU A 30 2.61 17.20 15.39
C GLU A 30 2.01 18.57 15.01
N ILE A 31 0.71 18.63 14.70
CA ILE A 31 0.05 19.88 14.30
C ILE A 31 -0.94 20.31 15.36
N VAL A 32 -0.64 21.45 15.99
CA VAL A 32 -1.53 22.03 16.99
C VAL A 32 -2.83 22.53 16.34
N ASN A 33 -3.98 22.18 16.92
CA ASN A 33 -5.30 22.62 16.44
C ASN A 33 -5.60 22.23 14.97
N VAL A 34 -5.43 20.96 14.62
CA VAL A 34 -5.78 20.41 13.31
C VAL A 34 -7.19 19.82 13.32
N GLU A 35 -7.95 20.03 12.24
CA GLU A 35 -9.16 19.27 11.89
C GLU A 35 -8.90 18.54 10.57
N ILE A 36 -9.14 17.23 10.55
CA ILE A 36 -8.89 16.37 9.40
C ILE A 36 -10.22 15.82 8.89
N ARG A 37 -10.45 15.93 7.59
CA ARG A 37 -11.52 15.21 6.90
C ARG A 37 -10.93 14.23 5.91
N VAL A 38 -11.45 13.00 5.93
CA VAL A 38 -11.07 11.97 4.97
C VAL A 38 -12.27 11.74 4.06
N LEU A 39 -12.08 11.97 2.77
CA LEU A 39 -13.15 11.88 1.78
C LEU A 39 -13.14 10.52 1.11
N PHE A 40 -14.26 9.81 1.21
CA PHE A 40 -14.56 8.58 0.48
C PHE A 40 -15.71 8.80 -0.50
N VAL A 41 -15.73 8.00 -1.55
CA VAL A 41 -16.82 7.98 -2.50
C VAL A 41 -17.27 6.54 -2.68
N ASP A 42 -18.47 6.23 -2.15
CA ASP A 42 -19.14 4.92 -2.25
C ASP A 42 -18.22 3.69 -2.15
N CYS A 43 -17.08 3.87 -1.52
CA CYS A 43 -16.09 2.83 -1.42
C CYS A 43 -16.47 1.87 -0.30
N TYR A 44 -16.83 0.65 -0.66
CA TYR A 44 -16.90 -0.51 0.25
C TYR A 44 -17.87 -0.32 1.43
N SER A 45 -18.36 -1.37 2.02
CA SER A 45 -19.26 -1.29 3.18
C SER A 45 -18.80 -0.19 4.14
N PRO A 46 -19.55 0.91 4.33
CA PRO A 46 -19.13 2.03 5.20
C PRO A 46 -18.78 1.56 6.62
N ASP A 47 -19.41 0.48 7.07
CA ASP A 47 -19.20 -0.10 8.40
C ASP A 47 -17.90 -0.92 8.46
N GLY A 48 -17.55 -1.67 7.42
CA GLY A 48 -16.28 -2.40 7.34
C GLY A 48 -15.06 -1.48 7.37
N MET A 49 -15.17 -0.27 6.81
CA MET A 49 -14.06 0.70 6.80
C MET A 49 -13.92 1.46 8.13
N ARG A 50 -15.03 1.74 8.81
CA ARG A 50 -15.02 2.49 10.08
C ARG A 50 -14.28 1.78 11.20
N GLN A 51 -14.25 0.45 11.21
CA GLN A 51 -13.51 -0.30 12.24
C GLN A 51 -11.99 -0.08 12.16
N PHE A 52 -11.47 0.23 10.96
CA PHE A 52 -10.05 0.46 10.73
C PHE A 52 -9.67 1.94 10.73
N ALA A 53 -10.63 2.83 10.87
CA ALA A 53 -10.41 4.27 10.90
C ALA A 53 -9.72 4.72 12.20
N VAL A 54 -8.96 5.80 12.12
CA VAL A 54 -8.42 6.47 13.32
C VAL A 54 -9.56 7.16 14.06
N LYS A 55 -9.84 6.74 15.28
CA LYS A 55 -10.87 7.33 16.13
C LYS A 55 -10.30 8.55 16.87
N SER A 56 -10.74 9.74 16.47
CA SER A 56 -10.40 11.01 17.12
C SER A 56 -11.53 12.02 16.88
N PRO A 57 -11.86 12.91 17.83
CA PRO A 57 -12.84 13.97 17.62
C PRO A 57 -12.39 14.97 16.52
N GLN A 58 -11.10 15.05 16.25
CA GLN A 58 -10.51 15.91 15.23
C GLN A 58 -10.55 15.29 13.81
N VAL A 59 -10.97 14.02 13.66
CA VAL A 59 -11.00 13.31 12.39
C VAL A 59 -12.43 12.95 12.00
N LYS A 60 -12.86 13.39 10.81
CA LYS A 60 -14.17 13.07 10.26
C LYS A 60 -14.02 12.31 8.95
N TYR A 61 -14.61 11.13 8.90
CA TYR A 61 -14.70 10.33 7.68
C TYR A 61 -16.02 10.67 6.97
N ILE A 62 -15.90 11.18 5.74
CA ILE A 62 -17.02 11.68 4.93
C ILE A 62 -17.18 10.75 3.74
N ASN A 63 -18.33 10.06 3.67
CA ASN A 63 -18.70 9.28 2.50
C ASN A 63 -19.65 10.09 1.63
N ILE A 64 -19.32 10.27 0.35
CA ILE A 64 -20.17 10.89 -0.64
C ILE A 64 -20.82 9.78 -1.46
N THR A 65 -22.13 9.70 -1.40
CA THR A 65 -22.93 8.76 -2.18
C THR A 65 -23.04 9.21 -3.64
N SER A 66 -23.45 8.29 -4.52
CA SER A 66 -23.55 8.46 -5.98
C SER A 66 -22.33 7.96 -6.75
N PHE A 67 -22.06 6.68 -6.53
CA PHE A 67 -20.96 5.94 -7.18
C PHE A 67 -20.94 6.16 -8.71
N TRP A 68 -22.09 6.05 -9.37
CA TRP A 68 -22.18 6.19 -10.83
C TRP A 68 -21.69 7.56 -11.33
N TRP A 69 -22.06 8.63 -10.63
CA TRP A 69 -21.58 9.98 -11.00
C TRP A 69 -20.07 10.09 -10.84
N HIS A 70 -19.52 9.63 -9.71
CA HIS A 70 -18.11 9.82 -9.38
C HIS A 70 -17.20 8.82 -10.07
N SER A 71 -17.68 7.62 -10.42
CA SER A 71 -16.88 6.63 -11.13
C SER A 71 -16.92 6.76 -12.64
N GLN A 72 -17.98 7.35 -13.20
CA GLN A 72 -18.21 7.41 -14.66
C GLN A 72 -18.30 8.85 -15.19
N ILE A 73 -19.27 9.64 -14.72
CA ILE A 73 -19.54 10.96 -15.30
C ILE A 73 -18.46 11.97 -14.95
N GLY A 74 -18.06 12.06 -13.70
CA GLY A 74 -17.05 13.00 -13.23
C GLY A 74 -15.69 12.78 -13.91
N PRO A 75 -15.13 11.57 -13.89
CA PRO A 75 -13.91 11.22 -14.62
C PRO A 75 -14.06 11.36 -16.14
N GLY A 76 -15.21 10.99 -16.70
CA GLY A 76 -15.51 11.19 -18.12
C GLY A 76 -15.50 12.66 -18.53
N ALA A 77 -16.03 13.55 -17.67
CA ALA A 77 -15.94 14.98 -17.87
C ALA A 77 -14.49 15.51 -17.85
N LEU A 78 -13.66 14.97 -16.95
CA LEU A 78 -12.22 15.26 -16.91
C LEU A 78 -11.52 14.82 -18.21
N ARG A 79 -11.76 13.59 -18.68
CA ARG A 79 -11.18 13.07 -19.93
C ARG A 79 -11.51 13.97 -21.12
N ASN A 80 -12.76 14.42 -21.20
CA ASN A 80 -13.26 15.19 -22.34
C ASN A 80 -13.18 16.72 -22.15
N GLY A 81 -12.59 17.21 -21.05
CA GLY A 81 -12.48 18.65 -20.75
C GLY A 81 -13.82 19.34 -20.46
N ARG A 82 -14.88 18.58 -20.13
CA ARG A 82 -16.24 19.09 -19.91
C ARG A 82 -16.48 19.46 -18.44
N TYR A 83 -15.64 20.29 -17.86
CA TYR A 83 -15.68 20.67 -16.43
C TYR A 83 -16.98 21.37 -16.00
N PHE A 84 -17.75 21.96 -16.94
CA PHE A 84 -19.04 22.57 -16.62
C PHE A 84 -20.03 21.56 -16.00
N LEU A 85 -19.93 20.28 -16.36
CA LEU A 85 -20.75 19.21 -15.79
C LEU A 85 -20.60 19.10 -14.26
N TRP A 86 -19.45 19.50 -13.73
CA TRP A 86 -19.19 19.46 -12.28
C TRP A 86 -20.00 20.46 -11.46
N ASN A 87 -20.69 21.40 -12.10
CA ASN A 87 -21.57 22.35 -11.42
C ASN A 87 -23.04 21.95 -11.47
N ILE A 88 -23.41 20.89 -12.15
CA ILE A 88 -24.81 20.55 -12.43
C ILE A 88 -25.36 19.57 -11.38
N HIS A 89 -24.59 18.58 -10.96
CA HIS A 89 -25.10 17.52 -10.08
C HIS A 89 -25.01 17.90 -8.60
N PRO A 90 -26.07 17.64 -7.78
CA PRO A 90 -26.07 18.00 -6.35
C PRO A 90 -24.88 17.45 -5.55
N THR A 91 -24.48 16.19 -5.81
CA THR A 91 -23.36 15.55 -5.08
C THR A 91 -22.00 16.23 -5.33
N THR A 92 -21.84 16.92 -6.46
CA THR A 92 -20.66 17.74 -6.73
C THR A 92 -20.59 18.96 -5.83
N HIS A 93 -21.73 19.48 -5.36
CA HIS A 93 -21.77 20.53 -4.36
C HIS A 93 -21.18 20.06 -3.03
N ASP A 94 -21.46 18.82 -2.63
CA ASP A 94 -20.90 18.27 -1.40
C ASP A 94 -19.38 18.08 -1.51
N ILE A 95 -18.89 17.55 -2.63
CA ILE A 95 -17.44 17.51 -2.90
C ILE A 95 -16.85 18.91 -2.83
N LYS A 96 -17.39 19.85 -3.60
CA LYS A 96 -16.91 21.24 -3.64
C LYS A 96 -16.87 21.90 -2.26
N LYS A 97 -17.88 21.60 -1.41
CA LYS A 97 -17.95 22.07 -0.02
C LYS A 97 -16.78 21.57 0.80
N GLN A 98 -16.36 20.28 0.65
CA GLN A 98 -15.23 19.73 1.37
C GLN A 98 -13.91 20.37 0.94
N TYR A 99 -13.70 20.51 -0.38
CA TYR A 99 -12.48 21.17 -0.88
C TYR A 99 -12.42 22.66 -0.48
N LYS A 100 -13.53 23.39 -0.54
CA LYS A 100 -13.57 24.79 -0.10
C LYS A 100 -13.29 24.94 1.39
N TRP A 101 -13.73 23.99 2.21
CA TRP A 101 -13.50 23.99 3.64
C TRP A 101 -12.01 23.82 4.00
N ALA A 102 -11.25 23.03 3.23
CA ALA A 102 -9.87 22.71 3.50
C ALA A 102 -8.93 23.91 3.28
N ASP A 103 -7.90 24.02 4.09
CA ASP A 103 -6.75 24.87 3.83
C ASP A 103 -5.78 24.17 2.87
N TYR A 104 -5.56 22.87 3.09
CA TYR A 104 -4.70 22.01 2.27
C TYR A 104 -5.40 20.70 1.92
N VAL A 105 -5.11 20.18 0.73
CA VAL A 105 -5.57 18.85 0.28
C VAL A 105 -4.39 17.92 0.20
N ILE A 106 -4.51 16.75 0.82
CA ILE A 106 -3.48 15.71 0.83
C ILE A 106 -3.99 14.53 -0.01
N CYS A 107 -3.27 14.20 -1.09
CA CYS A 107 -3.43 12.90 -1.72
C CYS A 107 -2.85 11.85 -0.77
N ALA A 108 -3.70 10.95 -0.30
CA ALA A 108 -3.32 9.91 0.66
C ALA A 108 -2.11 9.10 0.17
N PRO A 109 -1.25 8.60 1.08
CA PRO A 109 -0.18 7.69 0.70
C PRO A 109 -0.74 6.42 0.05
N GLY A 110 0.04 5.76 -0.79
CA GLY A 110 -0.42 4.51 -1.43
C GLY A 110 0.26 4.19 -2.75
N GLY A 111 -0.41 3.35 -3.54
CA GLY A 111 0.12 2.75 -4.76
C GLY A 111 0.11 3.64 -6.01
N ILE A 112 0.24 3.00 -7.16
CA ILE A 112 0.49 3.58 -8.48
C ILE A 112 -0.78 3.99 -9.26
N CYS A 113 -1.78 4.55 -8.59
CA CYS A 113 -3.03 4.97 -9.25
C CYS A 113 -2.77 6.00 -10.36
N MET A 114 -1.80 6.91 -10.14
CA MET A 114 -1.32 7.82 -11.18
C MET A 114 -0.19 7.13 -11.96
N GLY A 115 -0.55 6.33 -12.94
CA GLY A 115 0.37 5.56 -13.76
C GLY A 115 -0.20 4.22 -14.14
N GLY A 116 0.39 3.11 -13.70
CA GLY A 116 0.13 1.76 -14.18
C GLY A 116 -1.34 1.31 -14.19
N PHE A 117 -2.13 1.69 -13.21
CA PHE A 117 -3.56 1.39 -13.16
C PHE A 117 -4.43 2.39 -13.93
N GLN A 118 -3.88 3.53 -14.35
CA GLN A 118 -4.62 4.59 -15.08
C GLN A 118 -5.96 4.95 -14.44
N ASP A 119 -5.93 5.18 -13.13
CA ASP A 119 -7.12 5.45 -12.35
C ASP A 119 -7.63 6.88 -12.59
N TRP A 120 -8.62 7.00 -13.47
CA TRP A 120 -9.27 8.27 -13.78
C TRP A 120 -10.03 8.86 -12.58
N ASN A 121 -10.51 8.01 -11.65
CA ASN A 121 -11.14 8.48 -10.42
C ASN A 121 -10.11 9.17 -9.54
N HIS A 122 -8.91 8.60 -9.45
CA HIS A 122 -7.81 9.21 -8.72
C HIS A 122 -7.50 10.61 -9.24
N LEU A 123 -7.33 10.77 -10.56
CA LEU A 123 -7.10 12.09 -11.17
C LEU A 123 -8.27 13.04 -11.00
N TYR A 124 -9.51 12.54 -11.05
CA TYR A 124 -10.72 13.34 -10.85
C TYR A 124 -10.73 14.00 -9.46
N PHE A 125 -10.42 13.25 -8.39
CA PHE A 125 -10.36 13.84 -7.06
C PHE A 125 -9.19 14.82 -6.89
N LEU A 126 -8.04 14.57 -7.49
CA LEU A 126 -6.93 15.54 -7.49
C LEU A 126 -7.31 16.83 -8.23
N GLN A 127 -8.01 16.72 -9.34
CA GLN A 127 -8.45 17.88 -10.13
C GLN A 127 -9.41 18.80 -9.37
N TRP A 128 -10.19 18.28 -8.42
CA TRP A 128 -11.03 19.12 -7.55
C TRP A 128 -10.20 20.08 -6.69
N ALA A 129 -9.03 19.70 -6.23
CA ALA A 129 -8.13 20.62 -5.51
C ALA A 129 -7.72 21.79 -6.42
N LYS A 130 -7.35 21.49 -7.66
CA LYS A 130 -7.02 22.53 -8.67
C LYS A 130 -8.22 23.40 -9.00
N TYR A 131 -9.41 22.81 -9.20
CA TYR A 131 -10.65 23.52 -9.49
C TYR A 131 -11.07 24.47 -8.35
N CYS A 132 -10.79 24.09 -7.10
CA CYS A 132 -11.07 24.91 -5.92
C CYS A 132 -9.87 25.77 -5.48
N HIS A 133 -8.79 25.84 -6.27
CA HIS A 133 -7.56 26.60 -5.98
C HIS A 133 -6.93 26.27 -4.62
N LYS A 134 -6.90 24.97 -4.25
CA LYS A 134 -6.32 24.53 -2.99
C LYS A 134 -4.91 23.99 -3.18
N PRO A 135 -3.95 24.34 -2.29
CA PRO A 135 -2.65 23.70 -2.27
C PRO A 135 -2.82 22.19 -2.16
N LEU A 136 -2.15 21.43 -3.03
CA LEU A 136 -2.26 19.99 -3.14
C LEU A 136 -0.93 19.34 -2.81
N ILE A 137 -0.97 18.35 -1.91
CA ILE A 137 0.16 17.61 -1.39
C ILE A 137 0.09 16.17 -1.88
N TYR A 138 1.13 15.70 -2.57
CA TYR A 138 1.32 14.28 -2.92
C TYR A 138 2.32 13.67 -1.95
N PHE A 139 1.82 12.92 -0.98
CA PHE A 139 2.63 12.52 0.16
C PHE A 139 3.04 11.04 0.08
N ALA A 140 4.35 10.78 -0.02
CA ALA A 140 4.98 9.46 0.04
C ALA A 140 4.27 8.42 -0.84
N ARG A 141 4.08 8.72 -2.12
CA ARG A 141 3.29 7.88 -3.03
C ARG A 141 4.13 7.39 -4.20
N SER A 142 3.75 6.24 -4.77
CA SER A 142 4.31 5.74 -6.03
C SER A 142 3.61 6.34 -7.23
N LEU A 143 4.28 6.39 -8.38
CA LEU A 143 3.72 6.80 -9.66
C LEU A 143 4.31 6.00 -10.84
N GLY A 144 3.61 6.01 -11.99
CA GLY A 144 4.04 5.32 -13.20
C GLY A 144 3.84 3.80 -13.14
N PRO A 145 4.28 3.05 -14.18
CA PRO A 145 4.68 3.59 -15.48
C PRO A 145 3.51 4.26 -16.23
N PHE A 146 3.82 5.06 -17.25
CA PHE A 146 2.81 5.68 -18.11
C PHE A 146 2.87 5.05 -19.50
N PRO A 147 2.03 4.04 -19.79
CA PRO A 147 1.95 3.45 -21.12
C PRO A 147 1.50 4.48 -22.17
N THR A 148 1.79 4.24 -23.45
CA THR A 148 1.47 5.14 -24.56
C THR A 148 0.91 4.41 -25.78
N GLU A 149 0.46 3.18 -25.59
CA GLU A 149 -0.01 2.29 -26.67
C GLU A 149 -1.38 2.72 -27.24
N THR A 150 -2.20 3.40 -26.42
CA THR A 150 -3.53 3.86 -26.83
C THR A 150 -3.67 5.36 -26.68
N SER A 151 -4.64 5.95 -27.39
CA SER A 151 -4.98 7.36 -27.22
C SER A 151 -5.40 7.72 -25.81
N ASP A 152 -6.05 6.78 -25.10
CA ASP A 152 -6.43 6.96 -23.69
C ASP A 152 -5.19 6.97 -22.78
N ASN A 153 -4.21 6.09 -23.02
CA ASN A 153 -2.94 6.09 -22.30
C ASN A 153 -2.21 7.43 -22.44
N ILE A 154 -2.14 7.95 -23.68
CA ILE A 154 -1.49 9.24 -23.97
C ILE A 154 -2.23 10.38 -23.25
N LEU A 155 -3.56 10.36 -23.28
CA LEU A 155 -4.37 11.37 -22.60
C LEU A 155 -4.20 11.31 -21.08
N PHE A 156 -4.22 10.10 -20.50
CA PHE A 156 -4.02 9.91 -19.07
C PHE A 156 -2.64 10.43 -18.62
N LYS A 157 -1.58 10.07 -19.36
CA LYS A 157 -0.22 10.58 -19.14
C LYS A 157 -0.18 12.10 -19.15
N LYS A 158 -0.79 12.72 -20.19
CA LYS A 158 -0.87 14.19 -20.30
C LYS A 158 -1.56 14.83 -19.09
N LYS A 159 -2.72 14.28 -18.68
CA LYS A 159 -3.47 14.78 -17.51
C LYS A 159 -2.71 14.56 -16.20
N SER A 160 -2.01 13.45 -16.06
CA SER A 160 -1.13 13.19 -14.91
C SER A 160 0.00 14.23 -14.82
N ILE A 161 0.65 14.55 -15.94
CA ILE A 161 1.69 15.59 -15.99
C ILE A 161 1.13 16.96 -15.62
N GLU A 162 -0.07 17.32 -16.11
CA GLU A 162 -0.75 18.56 -15.72
C GLU A 162 -1.00 18.64 -14.21
N MET A 163 -1.35 17.50 -13.57
CA MET A 163 -1.52 17.41 -12.12
C MET A 163 -0.20 17.45 -11.36
N LEU A 164 0.84 16.74 -11.84
CA LEU A 164 2.17 16.77 -11.23
C LEU A 164 2.71 18.20 -11.13
N ARG A 165 2.49 19.04 -12.13
CA ARG A 165 2.88 20.46 -12.12
C ARG A 165 2.05 21.32 -11.14
N TYR A 166 0.91 20.86 -10.74
CA TYR A 166 0.03 21.59 -9.81
C TYR A 166 0.38 21.33 -8.34
N PHE A 167 1.02 20.20 -8.02
CA PHE A 167 1.35 19.87 -6.63
C PHE A 167 2.23 20.95 -5.98
N SER A 168 1.77 21.44 -4.83
CA SER A 168 2.56 22.33 -3.98
C SER A 168 3.68 21.61 -3.23
N PHE A 169 3.50 20.30 -3.00
CA PHE A 169 4.49 19.42 -2.40
C PHE A 169 4.37 18.03 -3.02
N LEU A 170 5.49 17.47 -3.43
CA LEU A 170 5.57 16.15 -4.05
C LEU A 170 6.65 15.33 -3.35
N SER A 171 6.29 14.17 -2.80
CA SER A 171 7.26 13.21 -2.28
C SER A 171 6.99 11.80 -2.81
N ILE A 172 8.08 11.13 -3.18
CA ILE A 172 8.07 9.85 -3.90
C ILE A 172 8.76 8.80 -3.03
N ARG A 173 8.11 7.65 -2.84
CA ARG A 173 8.56 6.64 -1.87
C ARG A 173 9.47 5.56 -2.44
N ASP A 174 9.63 5.46 -3.76
CA ASP A 174 10.43 4.40 -4.40
C ASP A 174 11.24 4.92 -5.58
N LEU A 175 12.41 4.30 -5.81
CA LEU A 175 13.38 4.72 -6.82
C LEU A 175 12.87 4.60 -8.25
N GLU A 176 11.99 3.63 -8.53
CA GLU A 176 11.46 3.46 -9.89
C GLU A 176 10.48 4.57 -10.25
N SER A 177 9.62 4.97 -9.29
CA SER A 177 8.76 6.14 -9.45
C SER A 177 9.57 7.43 -9.64
N GLU A 178 10.71 7.57 -8.96
CA GLU A 178 11.63 8.69 -9.14
C GLU A 178 12.24 8.69 -10.55
N ARG A 179 12.69 7.51 -11.02
CA ARG A 179 13.23 7.35 -12.39
C ARG A 179 12.18 7.75 -13.43
N ILE A 180 10.95 7.25 -13.29
CA ILE A 180 9.84 7.58 -14.18
C ILE A 180 9.55 9.08 -14.17
N LEU A 181 9.52 9.72 -13.01
CA LEU A 181 9.29 11.16 -12.90
C LEU A 181 10.36 11.97 -13.65
N ASN A 182 11.62 11.57 -13.53
CA ASN A 182 12.72 12.21 -14.24
C ASN A 182 12.61 12.02 -15.77
N GLU A 183 12.20 10.86 -16.23
CA GLU A 183 11.98 10.55 -17.65
C GLU A 183 10.79 11.31 -18.26
N LEU A 184 9.83 11.78 -17.46
CA LEU A 184 8.76 12.63 -17.96
C LEU A 184 9.24 14.02 -18.37
N HIS A 185 10.51 14.35 -18.15
CA HIS A 185 11.11 15.68 -18.42
C HIS A 185 10.26 16.83 -17.82
N VAL A 186 9.64 16.57 -16.69
CA VAL A 186 8.86 17.54 -15.94
C VAL A 186 9.76 18.06 -14.84
N SER A 187 10.20 19.33 -14.98
CA SER A 187 11.00 19.99 -13.95
C SER A 187 10.12 20.31 -12.73
N ILE A 188 9.81 19.28 -11.95
CA ILE A 188 9.05 19.42 -10.70
C ILE A 188 9.96 18.99 -9.55
N PRO A 189 10.21 19.86 -8.59
CA PRO A 189 10.96 19.49 -7.39
C PRO A 189 10.16 18.44 -6.59
N TYR A 190 10.80 17.34 -6.29
CA TYR A 190 10.24 16.29 -5.44
C TYR A 190 11.21 15.92 -4.32
N LEU A 191 10.69 15.34 -3.27
CA LEU A 191 11.45 14.76 -2.16
C LEU A 191 11.44 13.23 -2.28
N SER A 192 12.62 12.65 -2.25
CA SER A 192 12.80 11.20 -2.15
C SER A 192 12.54 10.76 -0.72
N THR A 193 11.62 9.81 -0.51
CA THR A 193 11.24 9.32 0.81
C THR A 193 10.98 7.81 0.78
N VAL A 194 10.45 7.26 1.86
CA VAL A 194 9.98 5.88 1.98
C VAL A 194 8.50 5.86 2.33
N ASP A 195 7.94 4.67 2.54
CA ASP A 195 6.52 4.52 2.86
C ASP A 195 6.12 5.25 4.15
N THR A 196 4.92 5.82 4.15
CA THR A 196 4.36 6.54 5.29
C THR A 196 4.11 5.64 6.50
N ALA A 197 3.91 4.34 6.28
CA ALA A 197 3.73 3.39 7.38
C ALA A 197 4.95 3.35 8.34
N PHE A 198 6.12 3.81 7.92
CA PHE A 198 7.29 3.95 8.80
C PHE A 198 7.21 5.12 9.80
N LEU A 199 6.25 6.02 9.70
CA LEU A 199 6.05 7.09 10.68
C LEU A 199 5.64 6.57 12.06
N GLU A 200 5.08 5.37 12.14
CA GLU A 200 4.59 4.77 13.37
C GLU A 200 4.98 3.29 13.46
N THR A 201 5.28 2.82 14.68
CA THR A 201 5.45 1.38 14.96
C THR A 201 4.36 0.97 15.94
N PRO A 202 3.24 0.43 15.46
CA PRO A 202 2.15 -0.01 16.32
C PRO A 202 2.60 -1.13 17.27
N ASN A 203 2.08 -1.05 18.50
CA ASN A 203 2.22 -2.10 19.50
C ASN A 203 0.92 -2.10 20.32
N VAL A 204 0.00 -2.96 19.92
CA VAL A 204 -1.33 -3.10 20.54
C VAL A 204 -1.49 -4.49 21.13
N ASP A 205 -2.42 -4.68 22.04
CA ASP A 205 -2.72 -6.01 22.56
C ASP A 205 -3.29 -6.89 21.43
N LEU A 206 -2.84 -8.13 21.39
CA LEU A 206 -3.40 -9.11 20.46
C LEU A 206 -4.77 -9.58 20.95
N PRO A 207 -5.74 -9.81 20.04
CA PRO A 207 -6.96 -10.53 20.37
C PRO A 207 -6.66 -11.88 21.02
N TYR A 208 -7.53 -12.29 21.92
CA TYR A 208 -7.36 -13.53 22.72
C TYR A 208 -7.03 -14.75 21.84
N GLU A 209 -7.70 -14.90 20.71
CA GLU A 209 -7.53 -16.03 19.79
C GLU A 209 -6.10 -16.04 19.20
N LEU A 210 -5.57 -14.88 18.82
CA LEU A 210 -4.20 -14.76 18.31
C LEU A 210 -3.18 -14.96 19.42
N GLU A 211 -3.45 -14.46 20.62
CA GLU A 211 -2.59 -14.67 21.77
C GLU A 211 -2.48 -16.18 22.11
N GLN A 212 -3.61 -16.91 22.16
CA GLN A 212 -3.63 -18.37 22.40
C GLN A 212 -2.94 -19.14 21.27
N LEU A 213 -3.05 -18.68 20.03
CA LEU A 213 -2.40 -19.29 18.89
C LEU A 213 -0.87 -19.20 18.97
N THR A 214 -0.33 -18.08 19.47
CA THR A 214 1.08 -17.73 19.40
C THR A 214 1.85 -17.85 20.72
N ARG A 215 1.17 -17.84 21.87
CA ARG A 215 1.79 -17.86 23.20
C ARG A 215 2.71 -19.07 23.39
N GLY A 216 3.99 -18.80 23.64
CA GLY A 216 5.01 -19.84 23.88
C GLY A 216 5.37 -20.69 22.67
N LYS A 217 4.89 -20.34 21.48
CA LYS A 217 5.17 -21.06 20.23
C LYS A 217 6.09 -20.25 19.32
N LYS A 218 6.95 -20.95 18.59
CA LYS A 218 7.71 -20.35 17.51
C LYS A 218 6.91 -20.42 16.23
N TYR A 219 6.81 -19.30 15.52
CA TYR A 219 6.09 -19.24 14.26
C TYR A 219 6.77 -18.31 13.25
N ILE A 220 6.46 -18.54 12.00
CA ILE A 220 6.92 -17.81 10.83
C ILE A 220 5.68 -17.23 10.15
N ILE A 221 5.70 -15.97 9.83
CA ILE A 221 4.63 -15.33 9.03
C ILE A 221 4.91 -15.56 7.56
N PHE A 222 3.91 -16.05 6.82
CA PHE A 222 3.96 -16.22 5.38
C PHE A 222 2.84 -15.44 4.69
N VAL A 223 3.20 -14.60 3.71
CA VAL A 223 2.26 -13.73 2.98
C VAL A 223 2.44 -13.95 1.47
N PRO A 224 1.89 -15.03 0.89
CA PRO A 224 1.91 -15.23 -0.55
C PRO A 224 1.00 -14.24 -1.29
N ASN A 225 1.12 -14.14 -2.61
CA ASN A 225 0.31 -13.29 -3.46
C ASN A 225 -0.07 -14.02 -4.77
N LEU A 226 -1.34 -13.96 -5.13
CA LEU A 226 -1.82 -14.42 -6.43
C LEU A 226 -1.42 -13.40 -7.51
N LEU A 227 -0.29 -13.63 -8.16
CA LEU A 227 0.33 -12.65 -9.07
C LEU A 227 -0.44 -12.42 -10.38
N LEU A 228 -1.38 -13.31 -10.75
CA LEU A 228 -2.03 -13.32 -12.07
C LEU A 228 -2.91 -12.09 -12.35
N TRP A 229 -3.34 -11.37 -11.32
CA TRP A 229 -4.04 -10.10 -11.46
C TRP A 229 -3.13 -8.95 -11.94
N HIS A 230 -1.82 -9.07 -11.71
CA HIS A 230 -0.86 -8.02 -12.03
C HIS A 230 -0.49 -8.06 -13.52
N TYR A 231 -0.48 -6.93 -14.18
CA TYR A 231 -0.22 -6.79 -15.63
C TYR A 231 1.07 -7.50 -16.10
N ALA A 232 2.10 -7.55 -15.25
CA ALA A 232 3.37 -8.19 -15.58
C ALA A 232 3.30 -9.74 -15.62
N TYR A 233 2.27 -10.34 -15.00
CA TYR A 233 2.12 -11.80 -14.85
C TYR A 233 0.88 -12.35 -15.54
N LYS A 234 -0.06 -11.50 -15.89
CA LYS A 234 -1.29 -11.88 -16.60
C LYS A 234 -0.95 -12.66 -17.86
N ASN A 235 -1.56 -13.82 -18.02
CA ASN A 235 -1.36 -14.74 -19.15
C ASN A 235 0.07 -15.33 -19.31
N LYS A 236 0.93 -15.26 -18.29
CA LYS A 236 2.30 -15.82 -18.32
C LYS A 236 2.43 -17.18 -17.64
N GLY A 237 1.45 -17.58 -16.87
CA GLY A 237 1.41 -18.84 -16.14
C GLY A 237 0.04 -19.13 -15.56
N THR A 238 -0.05 -20.15 -14.73
CA THR A 238 -1.30 -20.61 -14.12
C THR A 238 -1.29 -20.43 -12.60
N LYS A 239 -2.49 -20.41 -12.01
CA LYS A 239 -2.68 -20.41 -10.56
C LYS A 239 -2.05 -21.65 -9.92
N GLU A 240 -2.17 -22.79 -10.57
CA GLU A 240 -1.61 -24.05 -10.10
C GLU A 240 -0.07 -23.99 -9.96
N GLN A 241 0.61 -23.39 -10.94
CA GLN A 241 2.06 -23.18 -10.85
C GLN A 241 2.47 -22.31 -9.65
N LEU A 242 1.67 -21.29 -9.32
CA LEU A 242 1.91 -20.46 -8.13
C LEU A 242 1.66 -21.24 -6.84
N ILE A 243 0.59 -22.03 -6.78
CA ILE A 243 0.30 -22.90 -5.64
C ILE A 243 1.45 -23.89 -5.45
N ASP A 244 1.96 -24.52 -6.51
CA ASP A 244 3.10 -25.43 -6.46
C ASP A 244 4.36 -24.76 -5.93
N PHE A 245 4.67 -23.59 -6.43
CA PHE A 245 5.83 -22.82 -5.99
C PHE A 245 5.74 -22.48 -4.50
N TYR A 246 4.62 -21.91 -4.04
CA TYR A 246 4.44 -21.57 -2.63
C TYR A 246 4.37 -22.79 -1.72
N THR A 247 3.82 -23.91 -2.19
CA THR A 247 3.84 -25.19 -1.48
C THR A 247 5.28 -25.65 -1.25
N LYS A 248 6.15 -25.57 -2.25
CA LYS A 248 7.58 -25.91 -2.12
C LYS A 248 8.29 -24.96 -1.15
N ILE A 249 8.02 -23.64 -1.21
CA ILE A 249 8.56 -22.66 -0.24
C ILE A 249 8.20 -23.05 1.20
N ILE A 250 6.92 -23.38 1.45
CA ILE A 250 6.47 -23.79 2.79
C ILE A 250 7.17 -25.07 3.25
N LYS A 251 7.28 -26.09 2.40
CA LYS A 251 7.95 -27.37 2.75
C LYS A 251 9.42 -27.14 3.10
N ILE A 252 10.16 -26.41 2.28
CA ILE A 252 11.56 -26.04 2.54
C ILE A 252 11.67 -25.30 3.89
N THR A 253 10.74 -24.39 4.17
CA THR A 253 10.72 -23.62 5.43
C THR A 253 10.52 -24.54 6.64
N LEU A 254 9.54 -25.45 6.57
CA LEU A 254 9.25 -26.40 7.66
C LEU A 254 10.33 -27.47 7.87
N GLU A 255 11.07 -27.82 6.82
CA GLU A 255 12.24 -28.70 6.91
C GLU A 255 13.42 -28.00 7.59
N SER A 256 13.65 -26.73 7.22
CA SER A 256 14.76 -25.93 7.79
C SER A 256 14.48 -25.45 9.22
N HIS A 257 13.21 -25.31 9.61
CA HIS A 257 12.74 -24.80 10.90
C HIS A 257 11.63 -25.70 11.45
N SER A 258 12.01 -26.94 11.81
CA SER A 258 11.06 -28.01 12.19
C SER A 258 10.28 -27.74 13.48
N ASP A 259 10.76 -26.84 14.34
CA ASP A 259 10.14 -26.41 15.59
C ASP A 259 9.20 -25.20 15.42
N CYS A 260 9.05 -24.70 14.21
CA CYS A 260 8.16 -23.56 13.89
C CYS A 260 6.86 -24.03 13.25
N SER A 261 5.80 -23.24 13.48
CA SER A 261 4.58 -23.24 12.69
C SER A 261 4.61 -22.12 11.65
N ILE A 262 3.81 -22.23 10.60
CA ILE A 262 3.64 -21.17 9.60
C ILE A 262 2.23 -20.58 9.76
N LEU A 263 2.16 -19.26 9.96
CA LEU A 263 0.93 -18.50 9.98
C LEU A 263 0.80 -17.72 8.67
N MET A 264 -0.15 -18.10 7.84
CA MET A 264 -0.46 -17.37 6.60
C MET A 264 -1.33 -16.16 6.94
N LEU A 265 -0.82 -14.95 6.67
CA LEU A 265 -1.44 -13.68 7.10
C LEU A 265 -1.98 -12.91 5.90
N PRO A 266 -3.32 -12.87 5.67
CA PRO A 266 -3.91 -12.11 4.59
C PRO A 266 -3.78 -10.60 4.79
N GLN A 267 -3.54 -9.87 3.71
CA GLN A 267 -3.48 -8.39 3.70
C GLN A 267 -4.56 -7.72 2.85
N THR A 268 -5.21 -8.46 1.96
CA THR A 268 -6.34 -7.98 1.16
C THR A 268 -7.58 -8.82 1.42
N PHE A 269 -8.73 -8.14 1.53
CA PHE A 269 -10.00 -8.70 1.98
C PHE A 269 -11.14 -8.15 1.13
N ASP A 270 -11.11 -8.36 -0.19
CA ASP A 270 -12.22 -7.96 -1.05
C ASP A 270 -13.15 -9.16 -1.27
N ASN A 271 -14.38 -9.04 -0.77
CA ASN A 271 -15.40 -10.09 -0.94
C ASN A 271 -16.11 -10.01 -2.30
N THR A 272 -15.88 -8.96 -3.08
CA THR A 272 -16.50 -8.77 -4.40
C THR A 272 -15.59 -9.20 -5.54
N ASN A 273 -14.30 -9.32 -5.29
CA ASN A 273 -13.29 -9.76 -6.24
C ASN A 273 -12.42 -10.86 -5.61
N GLU A 274 -12.59 -12.11 -6.08
CA GLU A 274 -11.83 -13.25 -5.55
C GLU A 274 -10.31 -13.09 -5.72
N ASP A 275 -9.86 -12.42 -6.78
CA ASP A 275 -8.43 -12.17 -7.05
C ASP A 275 -7.82 -11.18 -6.04
N GLU A 276 -8.65 -10.38 -5.37
CA GLU A 276 -8.25 -9.44 -4.33
C GLU A 276 -8.54 -9.95 -2.91
N ASN A 277 -8.90 -11.23 -2.76
CA ASN A 277 -9.09 -11.88 -1.48
C ASN A 277 -8.03 -12.96 -1.25
N ASP A 278 -7.07 -12.67 -0.38
CA ASP A 278 -5.96 -13.58 -0.09
C ASP A 278 -6.40 -14.92 0.50
N ILE A 279 -7.51 -14.97 1.26
CA ILE A 279 -7.91 -16.15 2.05
C ILE A 279 -8.17 -17.37 1.18
N ASN A 280 -8.87 -17.21 0.05
CA ASN A 280 -9.20 -18.35 -0.83
C ASN A 280 -7.93 -18.96 -1.43
N PHE A 281 -7.02 -18.12 -1.90
CA PHE A 281 -5.74 -18.57 -2.44
C PHE A 281 -4.89 -19.26 -1.36
N PHE A 282 -4.89 -18.75 -0.12
CA PHE A 282 -4.17 -19.36 0.99
C PHE A 282 -4.73 -20.73 1.36
N ARG A 283 -6.06 -20.92 1.32
CA ARG A 283 -6.69 -22.24 1.55
C ARG A 283 -6.23 -23.29 0.53
N GLU A 284 -6.12 -22.92 -0.74
CA GLU A 284 -5.64 -23.84 -1.77
C GLU A 284 -4.18 -24.26 -1.53
N ILE A 285 -3.31 -23.32 -1.15
CA ILE A 285 -1.92 -23.61 -0.78
C ILE A 285 -1.87 -24.51 0.45
N ALA A 286 -2.56 -24.18 1.53
CA ALA A 286 -2.55 -24.93 2.78
C ALA A 286 -3.06 -26.37 2.59
N ASN A 287 -4.13 -26.55 1.81
CA ASN A 287 -4.66 -27.87 1.46
C ASN A 287 -3.64 -28.71 0.67
N LYS A 288 -2.89 -28.09 -0.24
CA LYS A 288 -1.85 -28.80 -1.02
C LYS A 288 -0.61 -29.14 -0.17
N VAL A 289 -0.25 -28.29 0.78
CA VAL A 289 0.82 -28.56 1.74
C VAL A 289 0.46 -29.74 2.63
N ASN A 290 -0.76 -29.78 3.13
CA ASN A 290 -1.33 -30.80 4.02
C ASN A 290 -0.47 -31.07 5.26
N ASP A 291 -0.06 -30.02 5.98
CA ASP A 291 0.70 -30.07 7.23
C ASP A 291 -0.02 -29.25 8.32
N GLN A 292 -0.27 -29.86 9.49
CA GLN A 292 -0.99 -29.23 10.60
C GLN A 292 -0.28 -27.99 11.19
N ARG A 293 1.01 -27.82 10.91
CA ARG A 293 1.78 -26.62 11.31
C ARG A 293 1.48 -25.41 10.46
N VAL A 294 0.74 -25.56 9.34
CA VAL A 294 0.35 -24.46 8.46
C VAL A 294 -1.06 -24.01 8.78
N MET A 295 -1.20 -22.79 9.27
CA MET A 295 -2.46 -22.22 9.72
C MET A 295 -2.74 -20.90 8.99
N ILE A 296 -4.01 -20.63 8.71
CA ILE A 296 -4.45 -19.38 8.06
C ILE A 296 -5.11 -18.50 9.12
N ILE A 297 -4.66 -17.25 9.19
CA ILE A 297 -5.35 -16.21 9.96
C ILE A 297 -6.54 -15.72 9.13
N ALA A 298 -7.70 -16.33 9.34
CA ALA A 298 -8.87 -16.09 8.49
C ALA A 298 -9.60 -14.76 8.79
N ASP A 299 -9.44 -14.22 9.99
CA ASP A 299 -10.11 -12.99 10.39
C ASP A 299 -9.42 -11.73 9.83
N CYS A 300 -10.25 -10.74 9.51
CA CYS A 300 -9.79 -9.47 8.96
C CYS A 300 -9.25 -8.56 10.08
N TYR A 301 -8.06 -8.83 10.58
CA TYR A 301 -7.41 -8.00 11.59
C TYR A 301 -6.85 -6.70 11.01
N SER A 302 -6.86 -5.65 11.85
CA SER A 302 -6.31 -4.34 11.50
C SER A 302 -4.79 -4.40 11.27
N SER A 303 -4.28 -3.42 10.55
CA SER A 303 -2.84 -3.28 10.32
C SER A 303 -2.02 -3.19 11.61
N ASP A 304 -2.57 -2.59 12.69
CA ASP A 304 -1.91 -2.49 13.98
C ASP A 304 -1.73 -3.88 14.61
N ILE A 305 -2.81 -4.68 14.60
CA ILE A 305 -2.78 -6.06 15.10
C ILE A 305 -1.83 -6.93 14.27
N GLN A 306 -1.87 -6.80 12.93
CA GLN A 306 -0.96 -7.53 12.05
C GLN A 306 0.51 -7.19 12.32
N GLN A 307 0.84 -5.92 12.52
CA GLN A 307 2.21 -5.51 12.84
C GLN A 307 2.64 -6.03 14.22
N THR A 308 1.74 -6.02 15.21
CA THR A 308 2.05 -6.59 16.55
C THR A 308 2.25 -8.11 16.48
N LEU A 309 1.46 -8.83 15.68
CA LEU A 309 1.66 -10.26 15.43
C LEU A 309 3.02 -10.53 14.77
N ILE A 310 3.39 -9.73 13.77
CA ILE A 310 4.69 -9.84 13.09
C ILE A 310 5.85 -9.60 14.05
N LYS A 311 5.74 -8.68 15.00
CA LYS A 311 6.79 -8.37 16.00
C LYS A 311 7.29 -9.59 16.77
N SER A 312 6.45 -10.59 16.96
CA SER A 312 6.78 -11.81 17.74
C SER A 312 7.12 -13.02 16.86
N THR A 313 7.16 -12.88 15.55
CA THR A 313 7.54 -13.96 14.62
C THR A 313 9.05 -14.19 14.59
N CYS A 314 9.49 -15.40 14.30
CA CYS A 314 10.91 -15.69 14.09
C CYS A 314 11.46 -14.91 12.87
N PHE A 315 10.71 -14.91 11.78
CA PHE A 315 10.96 -14.15 10.57
C PHE A 315 9.71 -14.13 9.68
N LEU A 316 9.76 -13.35 8.61
CA LEU A 316 8.65 -13.22 7.67
C LEU A 316 9.10 -13.60 6.25
N ILE A 317 8.24 -14.31 5.50
CA ILE A 317 8.37 -14.52 4.06
C ILE A 317 7.18 -13.84 3.39
N GLY A 318 7.43 -12.85 2.54
CA GLY A 318 6.35 -12.04 2.01
C GLY A 318 6.46 -11.70 0.53
N ALA A 319 5.35 -11.89 -0.20
CA ALA A 319 5.17 -11.44 -1.57
C ALA A 319 4.31 -10.16 -1.67
N ARG A 320 3.73 -9.68 -0.58
CA ARG A 320 3.02 -8.40 -0.51
C ARG A 320 3.96 -7.29 -0.04
N TYR A 321 3.97 -6.15 -0.73
CA TYR A 321 4.83 -5.00 -0.41
C TYR A 321 4.75 -4.60 1.08
N HIS A 322 3.55 -4.44 1.62
CA HIS A 322 3.40 -4.00 2.99
C HIS A 322 3.71 -5.07 4.04
N SER A 323 3.72 -6.37 3.68
CA SER A 323 4.23 -7.38 4.61
C SER A 323 5.72 -7.15 4.90
N ILE A 324 6.48 -6.73 3.89
CA ILE A 324 7.89 -6.37 4.02
C ILE A 324 8.04 -5.06 4.78
N VAL A 325 7.22 -4.05 4.47
CA VAL A 325 7.20 -2.78 5.26
C VAL A 325 6.94 -3.07 6.74
N PHE A 326 6.01 -3.97 7.07
CA PHE A 326 5.71 -4.34 8.45
C PHE A 326 6.86 -5.07 9.13
N ALA A 327 7.53 -6.01 8.44
CA ALA A 327 8.70 -6.69 8.97
C ALA A 327 9.84 -5.70 9.26
N ILE A 328 10.13 -4.79 8.31
CA ILE A 328 11.09 -3.71 8.50
C ILE A 328 10.72 -2.85 9.70
N ASN A 329 9.46 -2.41 9.78
CA ASN A 329 8.98 -1.51 10.82
C ASN A 329 9.05 -2.13 12.23
N GLN A 330 8.90 -3.45 12.33
CA GLN A 330 9.00 -4.20 13.58
C GLN A 330 10.42 -4.74 13.86
N GLY A 331 11.37 -4.53 12.95
CA GLY A 331 12.75 -4.99 13.10
C GLY A 331 12.91 -6.52 12.99
N ILE A 332 12.05 -7.19 12.20
CA ILE A 332 12.02 -8.63 12.05
C ILE A 332 12.76 -9.05 10.76
N PRO A 333 13.61 -10.10 10.80
CA PRO A 333 14.22 -10.67 9.61
C PRO A 333 13.15 -11.11 8.60
N PHE A 334 13.45 -10.99 7.29
CA PHE A 334 12.49 -11.38 6.27
C PHE A 334 13.15 -11.84 4.96
N ILE A 335 12.39 -12.58 4.15
CA ILE A 335 12.67 -12.83 2.74
C ILE A 335 11.56 -12.18 1.91
N ALA A 336 11.92 -11.22 1.07
CA ALA A 336 11.00 -10.56 0.17
C ALA A 336 10.90 -11.33 -1.15
N LEU A 337 9.73 -11.90 -1.45
CA LEU A 337 9.41 -12.50 -2.75
C LEU A 337 8.95 -11.38 -3.70
N ASN A 338 9.92 -10.73 -4.33
CA ASN A 338 9.75 -9.49 -5.06
C ASN A 338 9.15 -9.72 -6.47
N TYR A 339 7.91 -9.29 -6.69
CA TYR A 339 7.23 -9.40 -7.98
C TYR A 339 7.09 -8.07 -8.73
N GLU A 340 7.32 -6.93 -8.07
CA GLU A 340 7.09 -5.61 -8.66
C GLU A 340 8.15 -4.59 -8.29
N HIS A 341 8.30 -3.57 -9.14
CA HIS A 341 9.35 -2.56 -9.05
C HIS A 341 9.36 -1.76 -7.74
N LYS A 342 8.20 -1.52 -7.11
CA LYS A 342 8.13 -0.75 -5.85
C LYS A 342 8.78 -1.47 -4.67
N MET A 343 8.69 -2.82 -4.62
CA MET A 343 9.37 -3.61 -3.61
C MET A 343 10.89 -3.61 -3.85
N GLU A 344 11.32 -3.81 -5.09
CA GLU A 344 12.71 -3.69 -5.50
C GLU A 344 13.28 -2.30 -5.17
N GLY A 345 12.51 -1.25 -5.47
CA GLY A 345 12.87 0.13 -5.17
C GLY A 345 13.04 0.40 -3.67
N LEU A 346 12.18 -0.16 -2.82
CA LEU A 346 12.31 -0.07 -1.36
C LEU A 346 13.58 -0.77 -0.86
N LEU A 347 13.81 -2.02 -1.30
CA LEU A 347 14.97 -2.82 -0.87
C LEU A 347 16.28 -2.14 -1.28
N ASN A 348 16.35 -1.61 -2.50
CA ASN A 348 17.52 -0.87 -2.99
C ASN A 348 17.73 0.42 -2.19
N LYS A 349 16.68 1.17 -1.93
CA LYS A 349 16.74 2.44 -1.19
C LYS A 349 17.24 2.28 0.25
N LEU A 350 16.91 1.14 0.86
CA LEU A 350 17.35 0.80 2.21
C LEU A 350 18.65 -0.02 2.24
N ASN A 351 19.29 -0.28 1.09
CA ASN A 351 20.49 -1.11 0.94
C ASN A 351 20.35 -2.54 1.48
N ILE A 352 19.18 -3.16 1.26
CA ILE A 352 18.83 -4.51 1.73
C ILE A 352 18.36 -5.44 0.59
N SER A 353 18.85 -5.21 -0.62
CA SER A 353 18.49 -6.00 -1.81
C SER A 353 18.83 -7.50 -1.66
N ASN A 354 19.80 -7.81 -0.80
CA ASN A 354 20.15 -9.19 -0.43
C ASN A 354 19.01 -9.96 0.26
N CYS A 355 18.02 -9.27 0.85
CA CYS A 355 16.83 -9.90 1.44
C CYS A 355 15.75 -10.26 0.39
N GLY A 356 15.93 -9.88 -0.87
CA GLY A 356 14.97 -10.09 -1.95
C GLY A 356 15.25 -11.30 -2.83
N ILE A 357 14.18 -11.91 -3.35
CA ILE A 357 14.19 -12.89 -4.45
C ILE A 357 13.24 -12.36 -5.52
N SER A 358 13.75 -12.10 -6.71
CA SER A 358 12.92 -11.59 -7.81
C SER A 358 12.08 -12.71 -8.42
N LEU A 359 10.75 -12.54 -8.42
CA LEU A 359 9.80 -13.48 -9.01
C LEU A 359 9.57 -13.24 -10.51
N LYS A 360 10.32 -12.36 -11.18
CA LYS A 360 10.14 -12.02 -12.61
C LYS A 360 10.10 -13.27 -13.52
N ASN A 361 10.82 -14.32 -13.16
CA ASN A 361 10.91 -15.56 -13.94
C ASN A 361 10.17 -16.75 -13.29
N ILE A 362 9.25 -16.53 -12.37
CA ILE A 362 8.59 -17.60 -11.61
C ILE A 362 7.95 -18.71 -12.48
N PHE A 363 7.40 -18.35 -13.63
CA PHE A 363 6.78 -19.32 -14.55
C PHE A 363 7.75 -19.97 -15.54
N ARG A 364 9.01 -19.54 -15.57
CA ARG A 364 10.03 -20.06 -16.48
C ARG A 364 11.12 -20.85 -15.77
N ASP A 365 11.47 -20.44 -14.56
CA ASP A 365 12.61 -20.95 -13.82
C ASP A 365 12.34 -20.95 -12.30
N ALA A 366 11.26 -21.66 -11.93
CA ALA A 366 10.86 -21.77 -10.52
C ALA A 366 11.90 -22.50 -9.67
N ASP A 367 12.61 -23.50 -10.24
CA ASP A 367 13.56 -24.30 -9.49
C ASP A 367 14.81 -23.50 -9.09
N SER A 368 15.34 -22.64 -9.96
CA SER A 368 16.42 -21.71 -9.60
C SER A 368 16.01 -20.74 -8.49
N LEU A 369 14.75 -20.27 -8.50
CA LEU A 369 14.24 -19.43 -7.42
C LEU A 369 14.13 -20.17 -6.09
N LEU A 370 13.79 -21.46 -6.11
CA LEU A 370 13.73 -22.30 -4.92
C LEU A 370 15.12 -22.60 -4.36
N GLU A 371 16.12 -22.79 -5.20
CA GLU A 371 17.51 -22.95 -4.72
C GLU A 371 18.03 -21.66 -4.06
N ASN A 372 17.80 -20.50 -4.68
CA ASN A 372 18.10 -19.21 -4.05
C ASN A 372 17.37 -19.03 -2.71
N PHE A 373 16.10 -19.48 -2.62
CA PHE A 373 15.34 -19.44 -1.37
C PHE A 373 15.96 -20.34 -0.30
N LYS A 374 16.40 -21.56 -0.64
CA LYS A 374 17.08 -22.45 0.30
C LYS A 374 18.35 -21.83 0.88
N GLU A 375 19.16 -21.19 0.06
CA GLU A 375 20.37 -20.50 0.52
C GLU A 375 20.04 -19.37 1.51
N LYS A 376 19.01 -18.57 1.19
CA LYS A 376 18.61 -17.43 2.02
C LYS A 376 18.00 -17.85 3.35
N ILE A 377 17.16 -18.89 3.38
CA ILE A 377 16.46 -19.29 4.60
C ILE A 377 17.43 -19.88 5.64
N ILE A 378 18.47 -20.59 5.21
CA ILE A 378 19.51 -21.11 6.12
C ILE A 378 20.29 -19.95 6.79
N ASN A 379 20.44 -18.84 6.08
CA ASN A 379 21.23 -17.71 6.53
C ASN A 379 20.37 -16.50 6.97
N ILE A 380 19.08 -16.67 7.19
CA ILE A 380 18.13 -15.56 7.37
C ILE A 380 18.53 -14.57 8.46
N ASN A 381 19.01 -15.05 9.58
CA ASN A 381 19.44 -14.21 10.71
C ASN A 381 20.75 -13.43 10.43
N LYS A 382 21.54 -13.84 9.43
CA LYS A 382 22.79 -13.19 9.05
C LYS A 382 22.61 -12.20 7.90
N THR A 383 21.66 -12.48 7.00
CA THR A 383 21.48 -11.73 5.75
C THR A 383 20.55 -10.53 5.88
N CYS A 384 19.66 -10.53 6.87
CA CYS A 384 18.61 -9.52 7.03
C CYS A 384 18.81 -8.64 8.27
N TYR A 385 20.07 -8.25 8.57
CA TYR A 385 20.28 -7.24 9.59
C TYR A 385 19.91 -5.87 9.02
N MET A 386 18.88 -5.25 9.57
CA MET A 386 18.38 -3.97 9.11
C MET A 386 18.56 -2.87 10.12
N ASN A 387 19.02 -1.74 9.62
CA ASN A 387 18.86 -0.49 10.34
C ASN A 387 17.45 0.08 10.07
N TYR A 388 16.43 -0.47 10.78
CA TYR A 388 15.04 -0.01 10.64
C TYR A 388 14.87 1.46 11.04
N THR A 389 15.80 2.04 11.81
CA THR A 389 15.80 3.47 12.16
C THR A 389 15.94 4.34 10.93
N LEU A 390 16.72 3.92 9.93
CA LEU A 390 16.88 4.66 8.67
C LEU A 390 15.54 4.91 7.97
N ALA A 391 14.69 3.90 7.87
CA ALA A 391 13.39 4.03 7.21
C ALA A 391 12.48 5.02 7.96
N LYS A 392 12.49 4.98 9.30
CA LYS A 392 11.74 5.93 10.13
C LYS A 392 12.27 7.35 9.98
N ASP A 393 13.57 7.53 10.06
CA ASP A 393 14.21 8.85 9.97
C ASP A 393 13.91 9.50 8.62
N VAL A 394 13.98 8.73 7.52
CA VAL A 394 13.65 9.22 6.18
C VAL A 394 12.16 9.59 6.07
N SER A 395 11.25 8.74 6.61
CA SER A 395 9.82 9.03 6.58
C SER A 395 9.46 10.26 7.42
N TYR A 396 10.04 10.37 8.62
CA TYR A 396 9.80 11.51 9.52
C TYR A 396 10.40 12.81 8.97
N SER A 397 11.59 12.76 8.40
CA SER A 397 12.21 13.92 7.73
C SER A 397 11.33 14.46 6.59
N ASN A 398 10.70 13.57 5.81
CA ASN A 398 9.73 13.96 4.79
C ASN A 398 8.54 14.72 5.39
N PHE A 399 8.02 14.24 6.51
CA PHE A 399 6.92 14.88 7.23
C PHE A 399 7.32 16.27 7.74
N GLU A 400 8.48 16.41 8.38
CA GLU A 400 8.99 17.69 8.89
C GLU A 400 9.23 18.73 7.78
N ILE A 401 9.74 18.32 6.62
CA ILE A 401 9.91 19.21 5.47
C ILE A 401 8.56 19.70 4.97
N MET A 402 7.55 18.82 4.89
CA MET A 402 6.19 19.20 4.54
C MET A 402 5.63 20.20 5.56
N LYS A 403 5.71 19.87 6.85
CA LYS A 403 5.23 20.72 7.94
C LYS A 403 5.85 22.12 7.89
N LYS A 404 7.17 22.20 7.72
CA LYS A 404 7.90 23.47 7.59
C LYS A 404 7.46 24.27 6.36
N LYS A 405 7.27 23.59 5.21
CA LYS A 405 6.88 24.26 3.95
C LYS A 405 5.52 24.96 4.06
N PHE A 406 4.60 24.39 4.80
CA PHE A 406 3.23 24.92 4.95
C PHE A 406 2.99 25.65 6.27
N ASN A 407 4.02 25.82 7.11
CA ASN A 407 3.93 26.42 8.45
C ASN A 407 2.85 25.74 9.33
N LEU A 408 2.84 24.40 9.30
CA LEU A 408 1.90 23.57 10.05
C LEU A 408 2.38 23.25 11.45
#